data_387501981cafa4637175c38401151fe6
#
_entry.id   387501981cafa4637175c38401151fe6
#
_cell.length_a   1.000
_cell.length_b   1.000
_cell.length_c   1.000
_cell.angle_alpha   90.00
_cell.angle_beta   90.00
_cell.angle_gamma   90.00
#
_symmetry.space_group_name_H-M   'P 1'
#
loop_
_entity.id
_entity.type
_entity.pdbx_description
1 polymer ?
#
loop_
_entity_poly.entity_id
_entity_poly.type
_entity_poly.pdbx_seq_one_letter_code
_entity_poly.pdbx_strand_id
1 'polypeptide(L)'
;MCNFVRIFSDFMNYQETLQYLYVKTPAFQHVGQSAYKPGLDNVVALSKAYNHPHTAFKTIHVAGTNGKGSVSHTLAAILQSAGYKVGLYTSPHLRDFSERIRVNGQPIAQDYVVNFVQQSQDIIEQLNPSFFEITTLMAFSYFKEQAVDIAVIEVGLGGRLDSTNIITPILSVITNVSFD
;
A
#
# COMPACT_ATOMS: atom_id res chain seq x y z
N MET A 1 28.62 25.68 -21.82
CA MET A 1 28.31 25.69 -20.38
C MET A 1 27.78 24.31 -20.05
N CYS A 2 28.57 23.55 -19.32
CA CYS A 2 28.29 22.15 -19.02
C CYS A 2 27.10 22.03 -18.07
N ASN A 3 26.08 21.28 -18.48
CA ASN A 3 25.07 20.75 -17.57
C ASN A 3 25.76 19.75 -16.64
N PHE A 4 25.95 20.15 -15.39
CA PHE A 4 26.34 19.23 -14.33
C PHE A 4 25.17 18.26 -14.12
N VAL A 5 25.32 17.06 -14.70
CA VAL A 5 24.50 15.90 -14.38
C VAL A 5 24.55 15.72 -12.86
N ARG A 6 23.40 15.69 -12.20
CA ARG A 6 23.23 15.29 -10.81
C ARG A 6 23.67 13.83 -10.68
N ILE A 7 24.97 13.60 -10.51
CA ILE A 7 25.57 12.32 -10.20
C ILE A 7 25.86 12.36 -8.70
N PHE A 8 24.84 12.13 -7.90
CA PHE A 8 24.83 11.60 -6.55
C PHE A 8 23.36 11.56 -6.13
N SER A 9 22.62 10.56 -6.60
CA SER A 9 21.48 10.11 -5.82
C SER A 9 22.08 9.42 -4.60
N ASP A 10 22.12 10.10 -3.45
CA ASP A 10 22.40 9.44 -2.19
C ASP A 10 21.43 8.26 -2.08
N PHE A 11 21.95 7.04 -2.18
CA PHE A 11 21.15 5.84 -2.02
C PHE A 11 20.69 5.80 -0.57
N MET A 12 19.43 6.20 -0.34
CA MET A 12 18.83 6.08 0.98
C MET A 12 18.88 4.62 1.41
N ASN A 13 19.31 4.36 2.62
CA ASN A 13 19.09 3.06 3.24
C ASN A 13 17.62 2.90 3.64
N TYR A 14 17.22 1.73 4.10
CA TYR A 14 15.83 1.45 4.45
C TYR A 14 15.26 2.40 5.51
N GLN A 15 16.02 2.72 6.56
CA GLN A 15 15.57 3.61 7.63
C GLN A 15 15.41 5.05 7.14
N GLU A 16 16.35 5.54 6.32
CA GLU A 16 16.27 6.85 5.69
C GLU A 16 15.07 6.93 4.73
N THR A 17 14.80 5.85 3.99
CA THR A 17 13.63 5.73 3.11
C THR A 17 12.32 5.81 3.90
N LEU A 18 12.20 5.13 5.01
CA LEU A 18 11.03 5.22 5.88
C LEU A 18 10.87 6.62 6.47
N GLN A 19 11.97 7.23 6.91
CA GLN A 19 11.95 8.61 7.41
C GLN A 19 11.49 9.58 6.32
N TYR A 20 11.99 9.44 5.10
CA TYR A 20 11.55 10.23 3.94
C TYR A 20 10.04 10.10 3.72
N LEU A 21 9.51 8.87 3.70
CA LEU A 21 8.07 8.62 3.56
C LEU A 21 7.28 9.33 4.67
N TYR A 22 7.66 9.17 5.94
CA TYR A 22 6.93 9.80 7.06
C TYR A 22 6.98 11.32 7.05
N VAL A 23 8.07 11.92 6.57
CA VAL A 23 8.20 13.37 6.49
C VAL A 23 7.47 13.95 5.27
N LYS A 24 7.61 13.31 4.12
CA LYS A 24 7.06 13.83 2.84
C LYS A 24 5.60 13.47 2.63
N THR A 25 5.13 12.39 3.24
CA THR A 25 3.76 11.92 3.07
C THR A 25 3.06 11.86 4.43
N PRO A 26 2.16 12.81 4.75
CA PRO A 26 1.51 12.86 6.05
C PRO A 26 0.76 11.56 6.35
N ALA A 27 1.04 10.95 7.51
CA ALA A 27 0.37 9.75 7.97
C ALA A 27 -0.68 10.08 9.03
N PHE A 28 -1.90 9.54 8.89
CA PHE A 28 -3.00 9.74 9.85
C PHE A 28 -2.58 9.40 11.29
N GLN A 29 -1.74 8.39 11.47
CA GLN A 29 -1.23 7.96 12.76
C GLN A 29 -0.38 9.02 13.49
N HIS A 30 0.23 9.95 12.75
CA HIS A 30 1.12 10.97 13.31
C HIS A 30 0.46 12.35 13.42
N VAL A 31 -0.42 12.69 12.47
CA VAL A 31 -1.01 14.03 12.37
C VAL A 31 -2.55 14.02 12.41
N GLY A 32 -3.15 12.87 12.67
CA GLY A 32 -4.60 12.73 12.80
C GLY A 32 -5.38 13.10 11.54
N GLN A 33 -6.56 13.70 11.72
CA GLN A 33 -7.47 14.04 10.61
C GLN A 33 -6.87 14.98 9.55
N SER A 34 -5.83 15.75 9.88
CA SER A 34 -5.19 16.64 8.90
C SER A 34 -4.44 15.91 7.79
N ALA A 35 -4.08 14.63 7.99
CA ALA A 35 -3.51 13.78 6.94
C ALA A 35 -4.57 13.21 5.99
N TYR A 36 -5.85 13.26 6.37
CA TYR A 36 -6.93 12.71 5.57
C TYR A 36 -7.23 13.64 4.40
N LYS A 37 -6.97 13.16 3.19
CA LYS A 37 -7.36 13.82 1.95
C LYS A 37 -8.61 13.12 1.43
N PRO A 38 -9.79 13.76 1.52
CA PRO A 38 -11.01 13.14 1.01
C PRO A 38 -10.95 13.03 -0.52
N GLY A 39 -11.24 11.85 -1.03
CA GLY A 39 -11.27 11.56 -2.48
C GLY A 39 -10.29 10.47 -2.89
N LEU A 40 -10.45 10.01 -4.13
CA LEU A 40 -9.61 8.97 -4.73
C LEU A 40 -8.71 9.52 -5.85
N ASP A 41 -8.73 10.83 -6.09
CA ASP A 41 -8.06 11.45 -7.25
C ASP A 41 -6.55 11.20 -7.22
N ASN A 42 -5.91 11.34 -6.08
CA ASN A 42 -4.47 11.12 -5.95
C ASN A 42 -4.11 9.65 -6.20
N VAL A 43 -4.79 8.70 -5.53
CA VAL A 43 -4.49 7.27 -5.70
C VAL A 43 -4.81 6.79 -7.12
N VAL A 44 -5.82 7.36 -7.78
CA VAL A 44 -6.12 7.10 -9.19
C VAL A 44 -5.01 7.64 -10.09
N ALA A 45 -4.53 8.88 -9.86
CA ALA A 45 -3.42 9.46 -10.59
C ALA A 45 -2.12 8.66 -10.40
N LEU A 46 -1.80 8.27 -9.16
CA LEU A 46 -0.68 7.39 -8.82
C LEU A 46 -0.79 6.04 -9.56
N SER A 47 -1.97 5.42 -9.49
CA SER A 47 -2.22 4.14 -10.15
C SER A 47 -2.03 4.23 -11.67
N LYS A 48 -2.49 5.32 -12.30
CA LYS A 48 -2.30 5.58 -13.72
C LYS A 48 -0.82 5.70 -14.08
N ALA A 49 -0.03 6.41 -13.29
CA ALA A 49 1.41 6.57 -13.52
C ALA A 49 2.17 5.23 -13.46
N TYR A 50 1.65 4.25 -12.72
CA TYR A 50 2.21 2.89 -12.60
C TYR A 50 1.46 1.84 -13.43
N ASN A 51 0.75 2.26 -14.49
CA ASN A 51 0.00 1.37 -15.39
C ASN A 51 -1.00 0.47 -14.66
N HIS A 52 -1.81 1.07 -13.78
CA HIS A 52 -2.93 0.44 -13.07
C HIS A 52 -2.58 -0.92 -12.45
N PRO A 53 -1.59 -1.02 -11.55
CA PRO A 53 -1.09 -2.28 -11.04
C PRO A 53 -2.18 -3.11 -10.34
N HIS A 54 -3.18 -2.48 -9.73
CA HIS A 54 -4.30 -3.11 -9.05
C HIS A 54 -5.21 -3.96 -9.96
N THR A 55 -5.09 -3.83 -11.28
CA THR A 55 -5.89 -4.60 -12.25
C THR A 55 -5.24 -5.92 -12.66
N ALA A 56 -4.01 -6.20 -12.22
CA ALA A 56 -3.24 -7.36 -12.65
C ALA A 56 -3.58 -8.67 -11.94
N PHE A 57 -4.36 -8.63 -10.86
CA PHE A 57 -4.68 -9.78 -10.02
C PHE A 57 -6.10 -9.65 -9.45
N LYS A 58 -6.67 -10.78 -9.00
CA LYS A 58 -7.96 -10.77 -8.29
C LYS A 58 -7.81 -10.21 -6.89
N THR A 59 -8.87 -9.59 -6.36
CA THR A 59 -8.83 -8.99 -5.03
C THR A 59 -10.01 -9.43 -4.17
N ILE A 60 -9.76 -9.58 -2.86
CA ILE A 60 -10.75 -9.62 -1.79
C ILE A 60 -10.57 -8.36 -0.95
N HIS A 61 -11.64 -7.61 -0.72
CA HIS A 61 -11.59 -6.35 0.01
C HIS A 61 -12.21 -6.52 1.39
N VAL A 62 -11.48 -6.21 2.47
CA VAL A 62 -11.91 -6.43 3.85
C VAL A 62 -12.06 -5.09 4.55
N ALA A 63 -13.30 -4.77 4.94
CA ALA A 63 -13.66 -3.55 5.67
C ALA A 63 -14.27 -3.87 7.04
N GLY A 64 -14.54 -2.85 7.84
CA GLY A 64 -15.21 -2.92 9.14
C GLY A 64 -14.45 -2.17 10.24
N THR A 65 -15.05 -2.05 11.42
CA THR A 65 -14.42 -1.36 12.56
C THR A 65 -13.36 -2.25 13.20
N ASN A 66 -13.70 -3.43 13.69
CA ASN A 66 -12.80 -4.34 14.37
C ASN A 66 -12.61 -5.65 13.58
N GLY A 67 -11.44 -6.29 13.75
CA GLY A 67 -11.18 -7.62 13.22
C GLY A 67 -10.77 -7.68 11.76
N LYS A 68 -10.63 -6.55 11.04
CA LYS A 68 -10.18 -6.52 9.64
C LYS A 68 -8.89 -7.30 9.44
N GLY A 69 -7.83 -6.99 10.20
CA GLY A 69 -6.54 -7.65 10.12
C GLY A 69 -6.62 -9.16 10.39
N SER A 70 -7.35 -9.59 11.43
CA SER A 70 -7.53 -11.01 11.74
C SER A 70 -8.21 -11.77 10.59
N VAL A 71 -9.29 -11.20 10.04
CA VAL A 71 -9.99 -11.78 8.89
C VAL A 71 -9.10 -11.81 7.65
N SER A 72 -8.36 -10.72 7.38
CA SER A 72 -7.45 -10.64 6.24
C SER A 72 -6.34 -11.69 6.31
N HIS A 73 -5.72 -11.87 7.46
CA HIS A 73 -4.70 -12.90 7.67
C HIS A 73 -5.27 -14.31 7.53
N THR A 74 -6.46 -14.56 8.08
CA THR A 74 -7.13 -15.87 7.97
C THR A 74 -7.47 -16.20 6.52
N LEU A 75 -8.05 -15.26 5.78
CA LEU A 75 -8.35 -15.45 4.36
C LEU A 75 -7.09 -15.71 3.54
N ALA A 76 -6.02 -14.95 3.78
CA ALA A 76 -4.74 -15.16 3.11
C ALA A 76 -4.18 -16.57 3.39
N ALA A 77 -4.23 -17.05 4.64
CA ALA A 77 -3.77 -18.38 5.02
C ALA A 77 -4.59 -19.49 4.35
N ILE A 78 -5.92 -19.35 4.29
CA ILE A 78 -6.81 -20.32 3.61
C ILE A 78 -6.48 -20.39 2.13
N LEU A 79 -6.33 -19.24 1.46
CA LEU A 79 -6.00 -19.20 0.04
C LEU A 79 -4.62 -19.79 -0.28
N GLN A 80 -3.62 -19.52 0.58
CA GLN A 80 -2.29 -20.14 0.47
C GLN A 80 -2.37 -21.66 0.63
N SER A 81 -3.14 -22.14 1.60
CA SER A 81 -3.35 -23.57 1.80
C SER A 81 -4.08 -24.24 0.61
N ALA A 82 -4.85 -23.47 -0.14
CA ALA A 82 -5.48 -23.91 -1.39
C ALA A 82 -4.56 -23.84 -2.62
N GLY A 83 -3.29 -23.45 -2.44
CA GLY A 83 -2.26 -23.44 -3.48
C GLY A 83 -2.14 -22.13 -4.27
N TYR A 84 -2.86 -21.07 -3.91
CA TYR A 84 -2.72 -19.78 -4.56
C TYR A 84 -1.47 -19.02 -4.09
N LYS A 85 -0.87 -18.23 -4.98
CA LYS A 85 0.10 -17.21 -4.62
C LYS A 85 -0.64 -15.96 -4.14
N VAL A 86 -0.57 -15.67 -2.85
CA VAL A 86 -1.44 -14.70 -2.19
C VAL A 86 -0.67 -13.45 -1.79
N GLY A 87 -1.15 -12.28 -2.25
CA GLY A 87 -0.81 -10.98 -1.69
C GLY A 87 -1.66 -10.66 -0.45
N LEU A 88 -1.09 -10.00 0.52
CA LEU A 88 -1.79 -9.50 1.71
C LEU A 88 -1.33 -8.07 2.01
N TYR A 89 -2.28 -7.14 2.03
CA TYR A 89 -2.07 -5.75 2.44
C TYR A 89 -2.86 -5.46 3.70
N THR A 90 -2.18 -5.07 4.78
CA THR A 90 -2.79 -4.78 6.09
C THR A 90 -2.23 -3.50 6.70
N SER A 91 -2.99 -2.90 7.62
CA SER A 91 -2.59 -1.70 8.36
C SER A 91 -3.27 -1.61 9.75
N PRO A 92 -2.62 -0.97 10.73
CA PRO A 92 -1.22 -0.54 10.74
C PRO A 92 -0.23 -1.72 10.91
N HIS A 93 1.07 -1.49 10.78
CA HIS A 93 2.10 -2.43 11.21
C HIS A 93 2.34 -2.32 12.72
N LEU A 94 2.91 -3.38 13.31
CA LEU A 94 3.20 -3.43 14.75
C LEU A 94 4.65 -3.10 15.07
N ARG A 95 5.60 -3.58 14.28
CA ARG A 95 7.05 -3.41 14.49
C ARG A 95 7.76 -2.80 13.31
N ASP A 96 7.55 -3.34 12.13
CA ASP A 96 8.27 -2.96 10.92
C ASP A 96 7.30 -2.67 9.77
N PHE A 97 7.62 -1.65 8.97
CA PHE A 97 6.80 -1.25 7.82
C PHE A 97 6.52 -2.39 6.85
N SER A 98 7.52 -3.28 6.64
CA SER A 98 7.41 -4.42 5.72
C SER A 98 6.26 -5.38 6.06
N GLU A 99 5.78 -5.38 7.30
CA GLU A 99 4.63 -6.19 7.72
C GLU A 99 3.35 -5.87 6.96
N ARG A 100 3.22 -4.63 6.44
CA ARG A 100 2.02 -4.16 5.73
C ARG A 100 1.78 -4.89 4.43
N ILE A 101 2.83 -5.38 3.79
CA ILE A 101 2.80 -5.96 2.44
C ILE A 101 3.46 -7.32 2.48
N ARG A 102 2.70 -8.37 2.21
CA ARG A 102 3.21 -9.75 2.25
C ARG A 102 2.83 -10.49 0.99
N VAL A 103 3.69 -11.40 0.55
CA VAL A 103 3.37 -12.41 -0.47
C VAL A 103 3.67 -13.77 0.10
N ASN A 104 2.68 -14.66 0.11
CA ASN A 104 2.75 -15.99 0.74
C ASN A 104 3.29 -15.94 2.18
N GLY A 105 2.80 -14.98 2.98
CA GLY A 105 3.20 -14.77 4.37
C GLY A 105 4.54 -14.07 4.57
N GLN A 106 5.39 -13.97 3.54
CA GLN A 106 6.68 -13.30 3.61
C GLN A 106 6.53 -11.78 3.44
N PRO A 107 7.07 -10.96 4.36
CA PRO A 107 7.07 -9.51 4.20
C PRO A 107 7.80 -9.07 2.93
N ILE A 108 7.41 -7.90 2.41
CA ILE A 108 8.09 -7.24 1.31
C ILE A 108 9.58 -7.03 1.65
N ALA A 109 10.46 -7.25 0.68
CA ALA A 109 11.89 -7.02 0.87
C ALA A 109 12.18 -5.53 1.10
N GLN A 110 13.06 -5.21 2.04
CA GLN A 110 13.46 -3.83 2.34
C GLN A 110 14.05 -3.12 1.12
N ASP A 111 14.85 -3.82 0.32
CA ASP A 111 15.42 -3.29 -0.92
C ASP A 111 14.34 -2.90 -1.94
N TYR A 112 13.23 -3.66 -2.00
CA TYR A 112 12.10 -3.28 -2.85
C TYR A 112 11.48 -1.96 -2.39
N VAL A 113 11.27 -1.79 -1.09
CA VAL A 113 10.74 -0.54 -0.51
C VAL A 113 11.63 0.65 -0.87
N VAL A 114 12.95 0.49 -0.69
CA VAL A 114 13.94 1.53 -1.05
C VAL A 114 13.85 1.88 -2.52
N ASN A 115 13.92 0.90 -3.41
CA ASN A 115 13.89 1.11 -4.85
C ASN A 115 12.58 1.74 -5.31
N PHE A 116 11.43 1.27 -4.78
CA PHE A 116 10.13 1.84 -5.12
C PHE A 116 10.03 3.32 -4.73
N VAL A 117 10.46 3.67 -3.52
CA VAL A 117 10.41 5.05 -3.05
C VAL A 117 11.35 5.95 -3.86
N GLN A 118 12.55 5.49 -4.16
CA GLN A 118 13.50 6.23 -5.00
C GLN A 118 12.90 6.53 -6.39
N GLN A 119 12.29 5.54 -7.01
CA GLN A 119 11.64 5.70 -8.32
C GLN A 119 10.38 6.57 -8.26
N SER A 120 9.77 6.68 -7.07
CA SER A 120 8.52 7.43 -6.86
C SER A 120 8.76 8.88 -6.43
N GLN A 121 9.99 9.34 -6.20
CA GLN A 121 10.26 10.67 -5.63
C GLN A 121 9.60 11.79 -6.43
N ASP A 122 9.76 11.80 -7.75
CA ASP A 122 9.21 12.84 -8.62
C ASP A 122 7.67 12.89 -8.52
N ILE A 123 7.01 11.74 -8.53
CA ILE A 123 5.54 11.67 -8.43
C ILE A 123 5.04 11.99 -7.02
N ILE A 124 5.79 11.65 -5.99
CA ILE A 124 5.50 12.04 -4.60
C ILE A 124 5.54 13.57 -4.49
N GLU A 125 6.56 14.22 -5.04
CA GLU A 125 6.67 15.68 -5.03
C GLU A 125 5.59 16.35 -5.85
N GLN A 126 5.22 15.79 -7.00
CA GLN A 126 4.20 16.34 -7.90
C GLN A 126 2.79 16.22 -7.33
N LEU A 127 2.41 15.05 -6.82
CA LEU A 127 1.04 14.76 -6.37
C LEU A 127 0.85 14.97 -4.85
N ASN A 128 1.96 15.06 -4.10
CA ASN A 128 1.96 15.17 -2.66
C ASN A 128 0.97 14.18 -1.99
N PRO A 129 1.10 12.87 -2.23
CA PRO A 129 0.17 11.87 -1.71
C PRO A 129 0.26 11.74 -0.20
N SER A 130 -0.78 11.19 0.41
CA SER A 130 -0.70 10.71 1.79
C SER A 130 0.18 9.45 1.88
N PHE A 131 0.67 9.16 3.08
CA PHE A 131 1.40 7.93 3.36
C PHE A 131 0.61 6.67 2.95
N PHE A 132 -0.71 6.67 3.18
CA PHE A 132 -1.53 5.53 2.86
C PHE A 132 -1.73 5.36 1.34
N GLU A 133 -1.88 6.44 0.59
CA GLU A 133 -1.97 6.40 -0.87
C GLU A 133 -0.71 5.82 -1.52
N ILE A 134 0.48 6.29 -1.12
CA ILE A 134 1.73 5.78 -1.70
C ILE A 134 2.03 4.34 -1.27
N THR A 135 1.71 3.95 -0.03
CA THR A 135 1.91 2.57 0.43
C THR A 135 0.90 1.60 -0.19
N THR A 136 -0.32 2.04 -0.47
CA THR A 136 -1.30 1.26 -1.24
C THR A 136 -0.81 1.01 -2.66
N LEU A 137 -0.29 2.04 -3.33
CA LEU A 137 0.31 1.88 -4.66
C LEU A 137 1.51 0.92 -4.63
N MET A 138 2.39 1.05 -3.64
CA MET A 138 3.54 0.15 -3.46
C MET A 138 3.08 -1.31 -3.33
N ALA A 139 2.05 -1.57 -2.52
CA ALA A 139 1.47 -2.91 -2.36
C ALA A 139 0.97 -3.47 -3.69
N PHE A 140 0.20 -2.70 -4.44
CA PHE A 140 -0.33 -3.15 -5.73
C PHE A 140 0.77 -3.38 -6.77
N SER A 141 1.79 -2.52 -6.81
CA SER A 141 2.95 -2.67 -7.69
C SER A 141 3.74 -3.94 -7.37
N TYR A 142 3.97 -4.19 -6.07
CA TYR A 142 4.66 -5.38 -5.61
C TYR A 142 3.88 -6.66 -5.94
N PHE A 143 2.57 -6.66 -5.73
CA PHE A 143 1.71 -7.82 -6.05
C PHE A 143 1.69 -8.13 -7.56
N LYS A 144 1.64 -7.10 -8.40
CA LYS A 144 1.75 -7.25 -9.86
C LYS A 144 3.10 -7.85 -10.26
N GLU A 145 4.21 -7.31 -9.73
CA GLU A 145 5.56 -7.80 -10.03
C GLU A 145 5.78 -9.23 -9.56
N GLN A 146 5.24 -9.55 -8.38
CA GLN A 146 5.28 -10.90 -7.83
C GLN A 146 4.31 -11.86 -8.53
N ALA A 147 3.50 -11.42 -9.47
CA ALA A 147 2.49 -12.21 -10.17
C ALA A 147 1.60 -13.02 -9.19
N VAL A 148 1.00 -12.33 -8.21
CA VAL A 148 0.08 -12.99 -7.28
C VAL A 148 -1.21 -13.36 -7.99
N ASP A 149 -1.81 -14.49 -7.64
CA ASP A 149 -3.10 -14.94 -8.18
C ASP A 149 -4.26 -14.12 -7.63
N ILE A 150 -4.17 -13.82 -6.32
CA ILE A 150 -5.18 -13.09 -5.56
C ILE A 150 -4.54 -12.30 -4.43
N ALA A 151 -5.08 -11.12 -4.14
CA ALA A 151 -4.66 -10.31 -3.00
C ALA A 151 -5.82 -10.04 -2.05
N VAL A 152 -5.57 -10.20 -0.75
CA VAL A 152 -6.46 -9.76 0.33
C VAL A 152 -6.05 -8.35 0.74
N ILE A 153 -6.95 -7.41 0.59
CA ILE A 153 -6.70 -5.97 0.79
C ILE A 153 -7.55 -5.49 1.97
N GLU A 154 -6.89 -5.09 3.05
CA GLU A 154 -7.53 -4.46 4.20
C GLU A 154 -7.76 -2.97 3.94
N VAL A 155 -8.98 -2.49 4.20
CA VAL A 155 -9.32 -1.06 4.22
C VAL A 155 -8.60 -0.37 5.38
N GLY A 156 -8.00 0.79 5.11
CA GLY A 156 -7.35 1.58 6.15
C GLY A 156 -8.35 2.26 7.08
N LEU A 157 -9.27 3.05 6.51
CA LEU A 157 -10.25 3.82 7.26
C LEU A 157 -11.56 3.99 6.47
N GLY A 158 -12.68 3.71 7.13
CA GLY A 158 -14.01 3.83 6.52
C GLY A 158 -14.24 2.80 5.42
N GLY A 159 -14.14 3.19 4.17
CA GLY A 159 -14.32 2.30 3.01
C GLY A 159 -14.44 3.08 1.70
N ARG A 160 -15.55 3.80 1.50
CA ARG A 160 -15.90 4.44 0.22
C ARG A 160 -14.81 5.37 -0.34
N LEU A 161 -14.14 6.13 0.50
CA LEU A 161 -13.07 7.08 0.13
C LEU A 161 -11.67 6.59 0.58
N ASP A 162 -11.57 5.32 0.96
CA ASP A 162 -10.28 4.71 1.28
C ASP A 162 -9.46 4.48 0.01
N SER A 163 -8.15 4.72 0.08
CA SER A 163 -7.27 4.59 -1.09
C SER A 163 -7.25 3.19 -1.69
N THR A 164 -7.62 2.17 -0.92
CA THR A 164 -7.75 0.80 -1.44
C THR A 164 -8.98 0.61 -2.32
N ASN A 165 -9.97 1.51 -2.26
CA ASN A 165 -11.26 1.36 -2.96
C ASN A 165 -11.22 1.73 -4.46
N ILE A 166 -10.05 1.70 -5.07
CA ILE A 166 -9.88 1.76 -6.54
C ILE A 166 -9.93 0.37 -7.20
N ILE A 167 -9.98 -0.70 -6.42
CA ILE A 167 -10.07 -2.07 -6.88
C ILE A 167 -11.51 -2.46 -7.22
N THR A 168 -11.66 -3.51 -8.06
CA THR A 168 -12.93 -4.20 -8.30
C THR A 168 -12.82 -5.61 -7.72
N PRO A 169 -13.17 -5.80 -6.43
CA PRO A 169 -12.94 -7.06 -5.76
C PRO A 169 -13.93 -8.13 -6.22
N ILE A 170 -13.48 -9.41 -6.26
CA ILE A 170 -14.35 -10.56 -6.47
C ILE A 170 -15.21 -10.89 -5.24
N LEU A 171 -14.78 -10.42 -4.07
CA LEU A 171 -15.48 -10.56 -2.79
C LEU A 171 -15.19 -9.35 -1.91
N SER A 172 -16.22 -8.78 -1.31
CA SER A 172 -16.10 -7.78 -0.24
C SER A 172 -16.59 -8.36 1.08
N VAL A 173 -15.83 -8.16 2.14
CA VAL A 173 -16.11 -8.63 3.49
C VAL A 173 -16.24 -7.44 4.42
N ILE A 174 -17.31 -7.37 5.19
CA ILE A 174 -17.48 -6.41 6.30
C ILE A 174 -17.47 -7.22 7.60
N THR A 175 -16.45 -7.01 8.44
CA THR A 175 -16.28 -7.76 9.68
C THR A 175 -17.34 -7.41 10.73
N ASN A 176 -17.44 -6.13 11.01
CA ASN A 176 -18.51 -5.54 11.82
C ASN A 176 -18.59 -4.03 11.58
N VAL A 177 -19.68 -3.42 11.99
CA VAL A 177 -19.84 -1.96 11.99
C VAL A 177 -20.14 -1.53 13.43
N SER A 178 -19.31 -0.63 13.95
CA SER A 178 -19.41 -0.06 15.28
C SER A 178 -18.98 1.41 15.25
N PHE A 179 -19.09 2.11 16.35
CA PHE A 179 -18.49 3.45 16.49
C PHE A 179 -16.97 3.33 16.61
N ASP A 180 -16.27 4.17 15.84
CA ASP A 180 -14.81 4.32 15.86
C ASP A 180 -14.41 5.53 16.69
#